data_40cdb4df71e9495e3de4e8a2b6d0817f
#
_entry.id   40cdb4df71e9495e3de4e8a2b6d0817f
#
_cell.length_a   1.000
_cell.length_b   1.000
_cell.length_c   1.000
_cell.angle_alpha   90.00
_cell.angle_beta   90.00
_cell.angle_gamma   90.00
#
_symmetry.space_group_name_H-M   'P 1'
#
loop_
_entity.id
_entity.type
_entity.pdbx_description
1 polymer ?
#
loop_
_entity_poly.entity_id
_entity_poly.type
_entity_poly.pdbx_seq_one_letter_code
_entity_poly.pdbx_strand_id
1 'polypeptide(L)'
;DPNINRQLVGAEIDLELAEKKLARQEFPEALQSARSGTTRVRQVEQLLLSSMVRFTSHPDLSSWGQWIEDAVRLSRTRGDAAFVVDKLRRKMTVYRAGKAAKVYTVDLGLGGMERKLRAGDDATPEGLYKIQEIRGPGQTRYYRAFLLDYPNAQDRKRFEAARKKGLIPRGAGPGSLIEIHGEGGRDQDWTKGCVALTNREIDELA
;
A
#
# COMPACT_ATOMS: atom_id res chain seq x y z
N ASP A 1 -1.43 0.79 9.40
CA ASP A 1 -0.06 1.34 9.28
C ASP A 1 0.69 1.10 10.59
N PRO A 2 1.83 0.36 10.58
CA PRO A 2 2.59 0.03 11.79
C PRO A 2 3.11 1.26 12.53
N ASN A 3 3.38 2.36 11.83
CA ASN A 3 3.84 3.60 12.44
C ASN A 3 2.70 4.31 13.18
N ILE A 4 1.52 4.36 12.58
CA ILE A 4 0.31 4.90 13.21
C ILE A 4 -0.01 4.11 14.48
N ASN A 5 -0.04 2.78 14.40
CA ASN A 5 -0.31 1.93 15.56
C ASN A 5 0.71 2.15 16.69
N ARG A 6 2.00 2.26 16.37
CA ARG A 6 3.05 2.54 17.37
C ARG A 6 2.84 3.88 18.05
N GLN A 7 2.46 4.93 17.30
CA GLN A 7 2.21 6.24 17.89
C GLN A 7 0.95 6.24 18.76
N LEU A 8 -0.12 5.54 18.35
CA LEU A 8 -1.34 5.41 19.14
C LEU A 8 -1.10 4.66 20.45
N VAL A 9 -0.44 3.50 20.41
CA VAL A 9 -0.07 2.74 21.61
C VAL A 9 0.84 3.59 22.54
N GLY A 10 1.81 4.31 21.95
CA GLY A 10 2.64 5.22 22.72
C GLY A 10 1.85 6.36 23.37
N ALA A 11 0.82 6.88 22.70
CA ALA A 11 -0.05 7.91 23.26
C ALA A 11 -0.92 7.39 24.42
N GLU A 12 -1.43 6.16 24.30
CA GLU A 12 -2.17 5.49 25.38
C GLU A 12 -1.30 5.30 26.63
N ILE A 13 -0.06 4.82 26.45
CA ILE A 13 0.91 4.66 27.56
C ILE A 13 1.21 6.01 28.21
N ASP A 14 1.44 7.06 27.40
CA ASP A 14 1.73 8.40 27.91
C ASP A 14 0.53 8.97 28.70
N LEU A 15 -0.70 8.69 28.29
CA LEU A 15 -1.93 9.07 28.99
C LEU A 15 -2.06 8.35 30.33
N GLU A 16 -1.93 7.02 30.35
CA GLU A 16 -1.97 6.24 31.59
C GLU A 16 -0.90 6.71 32.60
N LEU A 17 0.30 7.06 32.11
CA LEU A 17 1.38 7.56 32.93
C LEU A 17 1.06 8.94 33.49
N ALA A 18 0.43 9.81 32.71
CA ALA A 18 -0.02 11.11 33.15
C ALA A 18 -1.07 11.00 34.27
N GLU A 19 -2.05 10.11 34.11
CA GLU A 19 -3.07 9.85 35.13
C GLU A 19 -2.49 9.33 36.42
N LYS A 20 -1.56 8.34 36.36
CA LYS A 20 -0.88 7.80 37.56
C LYS A 20 -0.06 8.85 38.29
N LYS A 21 0.65 9.73 37.61
CA LYS A 21 1.42 10.81 38.16
C LYS A 21 0.54 11.90 38.76
N LEU A 22 -0.57 12.22 38.08
CA LEU A 22 -1.55 13.17 38.59
C LEU A 22 -2.15 12.68 39.92
N ALA A 23 -2.49 11.41 40.03
CA ALA A 23 -3.00 10.81 41.27
C ALA A 23 -1.98 10.86 42.44
N ARG A 24 -0.69 10.92 42.12
CA ARG A 24 0.40 11.07 43.07
C ARG A 24 0.77 12.53 43.35
N GLN A 25 0.06 13.49 42.78
CA GLN A 25 0.33 14.92 42.83
C GLN A 25 1.70 15.35 42.25
N GLU A 26 2.26 14.51 41.34
CA GLU A 26 3.47 14.76 40.55
C GLU A 26 3.11 15.61 39.32
N PHE A 27 2.69 16.86 39.54
CA PHE A 27 2.06 17.69 38.49
C PHE A 27 2.98 18.00 37.29
N PRO A 28 4.28 18.35 37.46
CA PRO A 28 5.17 18.62 36.33
C PRO A 28 5.35 17.39 35.42
N GLU A 29 5.53 16.23 36.04
CA GLU A 29 5.76 14.96 35.34
C GLU A 29 4.46 14.47 34.67
N ALA A 30 3.31 14.67 35.28
CA ALA A 30 2.01 14.40 34.70
C ALA A 30 1.79 15.27 33.48
N LEU A 31 2.07 16.57 33.54
CA LEU A 31 1.97 17.50 32.41
C LEU A 31 2.91 17.11 31.26
N GLN A 32 4.13 16.69 31.56
CA GLN A 32 5.09 16.24 30.58
C GLN A 32 4.57 15.01 29.83
N SER A 33 4.04 14.00 30.53
CA SER A 33 3.46 12.79 29.94
C SER A 33 2.25 13.13 29.07
N ALA A 34 1.33 13.98 29.53
CA ALA A 34 0.18 14.42 28.76
C ALA A 34 0.57 15.16 27.46
N ARG A 35 1.60 16.01 27.50
CA ARG A 35 2.15 16.69 26.32
C ARG A 35 2.78 15.70 25.33
N SER A 36 3.48 14.67 25.81
CA SER A 36 4.06 13.62 24.97
C SER A 36 2.94 12.88 24.21
N GLY A 37 1.92 12.40 24.92
CA GLY A 37 0.75 11.74 24.30
C GLY A 37 0.06 12.62 23.27
N THR A 38 -0.19 13.89 23.60
CA THR A 38 -0.78 14.86 22.65
C THR A 38 0.07 15.03 21.39
N THR A 39 1.40 15.09 21.56
CA THR A 39 2.32 15.21 20.41
C THR A 39 2.22 13.99 19.49
N ARG A 40 2.14 12.78 20.04
CA ARG A 40 1.98 11.54 19.27
C ARG A 40 0.67 11.51 18.50
N VAL A 41 -0.44 11.92 19.13
CA VAL A 41 -1.75 11.99 18.46
C VAL A 41 -1.72 12.99 17.30
N ARG A 42 -1.11 14.16 17.47
CA ARG A 42 -0.95 15.15 16.37
C ARG A 42 -0.09 14.62 15.22
N GLN A 43 0.94 13.83 15.52
CA GLN A 43 1.73 13.17 14.49
C GLN A 43 0.88 12.17 13.68
N VAL A 44 0.03 11.39 14.35
CA VAL A 44 -0.90 10.49 13.67
C VAL A 44 -1.89 11.27 12.79
N GLU A 45 -2.47 12.35 13.32
CA GLU A 45 -3.37 13.22 12.56
C GLU A 45 -2.68 13.75 11.29
N GLN A 46 -1.46 14.27 11.38
CA GLN A 46 -0.70 14.75 10.23
C GLN A 46 -0.41 13.66 9.20
N LEU A 47 -0.04 12.45 9.65
CA LEU A 47 0.17 11.30 8.76
C LEU A 47 -1.13 10.93 8.02
N LEU A 48 -2.25 10.87 8.72
CA LEU A 48 -3.56 10.57 8.12
C LEU A 48 -3.98 11.65 7.12
N LEU A 49 -3.86 12.93 7.49
CA LEU A 49 -4.20 14.04 6.61
C LEU A 49 -3.32 14.04 5.35
N SER A 50 -2.01 13.84 5.48
CA SER A 50 -1.11 13.78 4.33
C SER A 50 -1.44 12.63 3.38
N SER A 51 -1.81 11.48 3.92
CA SER A 51 -2.26 10.33 3.12
C SER A 51 -3.60 10.63 2.43
N MET A 52 -4.55 11.25 3.13
CA MET A 52 -5.87 11.58 2.59
C MET A 52 -5.84 12.64 1.49
N VAL A 53 -4.95 13.64 1.59
CA VAL A 53 -4.80 14.70 0.57
C VAL A 53 -4.53 14.10 -0.82
N ARG A 54 -3.79 13.01 -0.93
CA ARG A 54 -3.57 12.32 -2.20
C ARG A 54 -4.84 11.82 -2.86
N PHE A 55 -5.78 11.32 -2.05
CA PHE A 55 -7.06 10.78 -2.54
C PHE A 55 -8.07 11.87 -2.91
N THR A 56 -7.75 13.12 -2.63
CA THR A 56 -8.55 14.29 -3.03
C THR A 56 -7.84 15.17 -4.07
N SER A 57 -6.56 14.88 -4.37
CA SER A 57 -5.80 15.68 -5.33
C SER A 57 -6.24 15.38 -6.77
N HIS A 58 -6.60 16.40 -7.51
CA HIS A 58 -7.06 16.27 -8.90
C HIS A 58 -6.05 15.56 -9.84
N PRO A 59 -4.73 15.81 -9.78
CA PRO A 59 -3.77 15.13 -10.65
C PRO A 59 -3.67 13.62 -10.41
N ASP A 60 -3.73 13.18 -9.17
CA ASP A 60 -3.68 11.75 -8.84
C ASP A 60 -4.97 11.05 -9.27
N LEU A 61 -6.13 11.64 -8.96
CA LEU A 61 -7.44 11.10 -9.37
C LEU A 61 -7.58 10.99 -10.89
N SER A 62 -7.13 12.01 -11.64
CA SER A 62 -7.14 11.99 -13.11
C SER A 62 -6.26 10.88 -13.65
N SER A 63 -5.04 10.72 -13.11
CA SER A 63 -4.13 9.66 -13.53
C SER A 63 -4.68 8.27 -13.25
N TRP A 64 -5.25 8.05 -12.06
CA TRP A 64 -5.87 6.77 -11.70
C TRP A 64 -7.08 6.46 -12.58
N GLY A 65 -7.93 7.44 -12.84
CA GLY A 65 -9.07 7.30 -13.76
C GLY A 65 -8.59 6.85 -15.14
N GLN A 66 -7.59 7.52 -15.70
CA GLN A 66 -7.03 7.18 -17.01
C GLN A 66 -6.46 5.75 -17.04
N TRP A 67 -5.70 5.33 -16.01
CA TRP A 67 -5.15 3.96 -15.96
C TRP A 67 -6.24 2.89 -15.89
N ILE A 68 -7.32 3.15 -15.15
CA ILE A 68 -8.48 2.24 -15.09
C ILE A 68 -9.14 2.15 -16.44
N GLU A 69 -9.41 3.29 -17.10
CA GLU A 69 -10.03 3.33 -18.42
C GLU A 69 -9.17 2.60 -19.46
N ASP A 70 -7.85 2.82 -19.44
CA ASP A 70 -6.91 2.14 -20.34
C ASP A 70 -6.89 0.62 -20.11
N ALA A 71 -6.85 0.17 -18.87
CA ALA A 71 -6.90 -1.25 -18.53
C ALA A 71 -8.20 -1.92 -19.01
N VAL A 72 -9.34 -1.29 -18.74
CA VAL A 72 -10.68 -1.79 -19.14
C VAL A 72 -10.81 -1.78 -20.66
N ARG A 73 -10.32 -0.75 -21.33
CA ARG A 73 -10.30 -0.66 -22.81
C ARG A 73 -9.43 -1.76 -23.44
N LEU A 74 -8.23 -2.01 -22.89
CA LEU A 74 -7.36 -3.10 -23.34
C LEU A 74 -8.04 -4.47 -23.18
N SER A 75 -8.70 -4.70 -22.07
CA SER A 75 -9.49 -5.92 -21.84
C SER A 75 -10.59 -6.09 -22.90
N ARG A 76 -11.25 -5.01 -23.31
CA ARG A 76 -12.27 -5.04 -24.35
C ARG A 76 -11.71 -5.34 -25.73
N THR A 77 -10.60 -4.69 -26.10
CA THR A 77 -10.05 -4.74 -27.45
C THR A 77 -9.19 -5.95 -27.73
N ARG A 78 -8.52 -6.50 -26.71
CA ARG A 78 -7.62 -7.65 -26.84
C ARG A 78 -8.23 -8.97 -26.37
N GLY A 79 -9.33 -8.91 -25.61
CA GLY A 79 -9.93 -10.09 -24.99
C GLY A 79 -9.19 -10.57 -23.74
N ASP A 80 -8.11 -9.91 -23.34
CA ASP A 80 -7.32 -10.24 -22.15
C ASP A 80 -8.08 -9.89 -20.87
N ALA A 81 -7.72 -10.51 -19.75
CA ALA A 81 -8.17 -10.06 -18.44
C ALA A 81 -7.42 -8.79 -18.02
N ALA A 82 -8.13 -7.84 -17.40
CA ALA A 82 -7.51 -6.71 -16.71
C ALA A 82 -7.88 -6.73 -15.24
N PHE A 83 -6.90 -6.42 -14.38
CA PHE A 83 -7.05 -6.38 -12.93
C PHE A 83 -6.94 -4.93 -12.45
N VAL A 84 -7.96 -4.45 -11.75
CA VAL A 84 -7.97 -3.11 -11.14
C VAL A 84 -7.95 -3.29 -9.63
N VAL A 85 -6.86 -2.86 -8.99
CA VAL A 85 -6.68 -2.92 -7.53
C VAL A 85 -6.98 -1.57 -6.91
N ASP A 86 -8.05 -1.52 -6.12
CA ASP A 86 -8.38 -0.39 -5.26
C ASP A 86 -7.72 -0.59 -3.89
N LYS A 87 -6.64 0.15 -3.65
CA LYS A 87 -5.89 0.06 -2.38
C LYS A 87 -6.74 0.47 -1.18
N LEU A 88 -7.55 1.52 -1.33
CA LEU A 88 -8.36 2.05 -0.23
C LEU A 88 -9.40 1.04 0.24
N ARG A 89 -10.02 0.33 -0.71
CA ARG A 89 -11.04 -0.67 -0.41
C ARG A 89 -10.48 -2.08 -0.24
N ARG A 90 -9.19 -2.29 -0.53
CA ARG A 90 -8.55 -3.61 -0.57
C ARG A 90 -9.32 -4.58 -1.48
N LYS A 91 -9.70 -4.10 -2.66
CA LYS A 91 -10.46 -4.88 -3.64
C LYS A 91 -9.71 -4.94 -4.96
N MET A 92 -9.73 -6.10 -5.56
CA MET A 92 -9.28 -6.30 -6.94
C MET A 92 -10.47 -6.69 -7.79
N THR A 93 -10.80 -5.85 -8.79
CA THR A 93 -11.83 -6.13 -9.78
C THR A 93 -11.20 -6.70 -11.03
N VAL A 94 -11.70 -7.85 -11.46
CA VAL A 94 -11.32 -8.50 -12.73
C VAL A 94 -12.27 -8.06 -13.82
N TYR A 95 -11.71 -7.53 -14.88
CA TYR A 95 -12.45 -7.18 -16.09
C TYR A 95 -12.15 -8.19 -17.20
N ARG A 96 -13.19 -8.65 -17.90
CA ARG A 96 -13.10 -9.47 -19.12
C ARG A 96 -13.99 -8.85 -20.20
N ALA A 97 -13.45 -8.71 -21.41
CA ALA A 97 -14.14 -8.03 -22.52
C ALA A 97 -14.70 -6.64 -22.14
N GLY A 98 -13.99 -5.91 -21.27
CA GLY A 98 -14.36 -4.58 -20.79
C GLY A 98 -15.50 -4.55 -19.76
N LYS A 99 -15.93 -5.68 -19.22
CA LYS A 99 -16.98 -5.79 -18.20
C LYS A 99 -16.38 -6.33 -16.91
N ALA A 100 -16.83 -5.78 -15.76
CA ALA A 100 -16.47 -6.32 -14.45
C ALA A 100 -17.06 -7.74 -14.33
N ALA A 101 -16.18 -8.73 -14.13
CA ALA A 101 -16.55 -10.14 -14.06
C ALA A 101 -16.56 -10.65 -12.61
N LYS A 102 -15.58 -10.24 -11.80
CA LYS A 102 -15.45 -10.70 -10.41
C LYS A 102 -14.69 -9.67 -9.57
N VAL A 103 -14.96 -9.68 -8.27
CA VAL A 103 -14.25 -8.83 -7.27
C VAL A 103 -13.72 -9.73 -6.18
N TYR A 104 -12.45 -9.53 -5.82
CA TYR A 104 -11.77 -10.25 -4.75
C TYR A 104 -11.35 -9.27 -3.65
N THR A 105 -11.28 -9.74 -2.42
CA THR A 105 -10.57 -9.03 -1.34
C THR A 105 -9.09 -9.36 -1.45
N VAL A 106 -8.23 -8.37 -1.25
CA VAL A 106 -6.78 -8.55 -1.37
C VAL A 106 -6.06 -8.04 -0.14
N ASP A 107 -4.96 -8.70 0.22
CA ASP A 107 -4.00 -8.15 1.16
C ASP A 107 -2.92 -7.38 0.39
N LEU A 108 -2.44 -6.29 0.96
CA LEU A 108 -1.51 -5.37 0.32
C LEU A 108 -0.18 -5.23 1.09
N GLY A 109 0.64 -4.30 0.66
CA GLY A 109 1.90 -3.98 1.31
C GLY A 109 1.72 -3.29 2.66
N LEU A 110 2.61 -3.61 3.63
CA LEU A 110 2.64 -3.00 4.97
C LEU A 110 2.75 -1.47 4.95
N GLY A 111 3.27 -0.88 3.86
CA GLY A 111 3.31 0.57 3.66
C GLY A 111 1.93 1.21 3.48
N GLY A 112 0.85 0.42 3.50
CA GLY A 112 -0.54 0.89 3.50
C GLY A 112 -0.84 1.80 2.30
N MET A 113 -1.36 3.00 2.61
CA MET A 113 -1.75 3.97 1.59
C MET A 113 -0.58 4.81 1.05
N GLU A 114 0.64 4.59 1.53
CA GLU A 114 1.81 5.32 1.05
C GLU A 114 2.10 5.04 -0.42
N ARG A 115 2.70 6.04 -1.09
CA ARG A 115 3.18 5.87 -2.47
C ARG A 115 4.48 5.09 -2.46
N LYS A 116 4.56 4.07 -3.30
CA LYS A 116 5.82 3.36 -3.50
C LYS A 116 6.84 4.26 -4.18
N LEU A 117 7.94 4.51 -3.47
CA LEU A 117 9.05 5.34 -3.95
C LEU A 117 10.37 4.57 -4.06
N ARG A 118 10.59 3.53 -3.24
CA ARG A 118 11.87 2.83 -3.14
C ARG A 118 11.72 1.38 -2.69
N ALA A 119 12.81 0.63 -2.76
CA ALA A 119 12.92 -0.66 -2.06
C ALA A 119 12.78 -0.49 -0.55
N GLY A 120 12.07 -1.41 0.10
CA GLY A 120 11.90 -1.44 1.56
C GLY A 120 10.98 -0.36 2.13
N ASP A 121 10.13 0.27 1.31
CA ASP A 121 9.02 1.09 1.80
C ASP A 121 7.74 0.29 2.02
N ASP A 122 7.77 -0.97 1.62
CA ASP A 122 6.70 -1.96 1.75
C ASP A 122 5.33 -1.50 1.20
N ALA A 123 5.32 -0.44 0.39
CA ALA A 123 4.13 0.09 -0.25
C ALA A 123 3.78 -0.67 -1.54
N THR A 124 2.50 -0.92 -1.77
CA THR A 124 2.01 -1.43 -3.05
C THR A 124 2.04 -0.31 -4.10
N PRO A 125 2.70 -0.51 -5.25
CA PRO A 125 2.83 0.54 -6.26
C PRO A 125 1.50 0.90 -6.91
N GLU A 126 1.42 2.13 -7.40
CA GLU A 126 0.29 2.68 -8.14
C GLU A 126 0.71 3.00 -9.57
N GLY A 127 0.02 2.42 -10.54
CA GLY A 127 0.36 2.57 -11.96
C GLY A 127 -0.37 1.57 -12.84
N LEU A 128 -0.13 1.67 -14.13
CA LEU A 128 -0.56 0.69 -15.12
C LEU A 128 0.61 -0.28 -15.34
N TYR A 129 0.39 -1.56 -15.04
CA TYR A 129 1.38 -2.62 -15.10
C TYR A 129 0.94 -3.74 -16.06
N LYS A 130 1.91 -4.49 -16.54
CA LYS A 130 1.69 -5.71 -17.32
C LYS A 130 2.17 -6.91 -16.53
N ILE A 131 1.47 -8.01 -16.64
CA ILE A 131 1.97 -9.31 -16.19
C ILE A 131 3.05 -9.74 -17.16
N GLN A 132 4.29 -9.86 -16.69
CA GLN A 132 5.43 -10.31 -17.48
C GLN A 132 5.54 -11.82 -17.51
N GLU A 133 5.20 -12.45 -16.39
CA GLU A 133 5.41 -13.89 -16.20
C GLU A 133 4.35 -14.44 -15.24
N ILE A 134 3.82 -15.61 -15.58
CA ILE A 134 2.97 -16.41 -14.69
C ILE A 134 3.82 -17.54 -14.13
N ARG A 135 3.96 -17.59 -12.82
CA ARG A 135 4.78 -18.55 -12.07
C ARG A 135 3.89 -19.50 -11.32
N GLY A 136 4.08 -20.80 -11.59
CA GLY A 136 3.43 -21.88 -10.88
C GLY A 136 4.22 -22.32 -9.63
N PRO A 137 3.74 -23.39 -8.97
CA PRO A 137 4.44 -24.00 -7.83
C PRO A 137 5.90 -24.34 -8.15
N GLY A 138 6.82 -23.98 -7.25
CA GLY A 138 8.27 -24.21 -7.42
C GLY A 138 9.00 -23.15 -8.28
N GLN A 139 8.30 -22.27 -8.95
CA GLN A 139 8.86 -21.15 -9.74
C GLN A 139 8.82 -19.81 -8.98
N THR A 140 8.09 -19.76 -7.90
CA THR A 140 8.00 -18.64 -6.97
C THR A 140 8.09 -19.17 -5.54
N ARG A 141 8.40 -18.29 -4.59
CA ARG A 141 8.34 -18.63 -3.16
C ARG A 141 6.90 -18.73 -2.63
N TYR A 142 5.94 -18.27 -3.41
CA TYR A 142 4.50 -18.36 -3.11
C TYR A 142 3.88 -19.56 -3.82
N TYR A 143 2.64 -19.86 -3.49
CA TYR A 143 1.89 -20.92 -4.14
C TYR A 143 1.84 -20.75 -5.67
N ARG A 144 1.51 -19.54 -6.13
CA ARG A 144 1.47 -19.09 -7.53
C ARG A 144 1.64 -17.58 -7.56
N ALA A 145 2.23 -17.03 -8.62
CA ALA A 145 2.43 -15.59 -8.74
C ALA A 145 2.34 -15.10 -10.18
N PHE A 146 1.86 -13.88 -10.35
CA PHE A 146 1.90 -13.11 -11.59
C PHE A 146 2.88 -11.96 -11.39
N LEU A 147 4.06 -12.07 -11.99
CA LEU A 147 5.10 -11.06 -11.89
C LEU A 147 4.72 -9.84 -12.74
N LEU A 148 4.74 -8.66 -12.15
CA LEU A 148 4.49 -7.40 -12.83
C LEU A 148 5.77 -6.79 -13.40
N ASP A 149 5.63 -5.94 -14.42
CA ASP A 149 6.72 -5.16 -15.04
C ASP A 149 7.19 -3.97 -14.16
N TYR A 150 7.10 -4.14 -12.85
CA TYR A 150 7.61 -3.16 -11.89
C TYR A 150 9.13 -3.37 -11.65
N PRO A 151 9.96 -2.28 -11.63
CA PRO A 151 9.60 -0.91 -11.93
C PRO A 151 9.59 -0.63 -13.45
N ASN A 152 8.48 -0.14 -13.96
CA ASN A 152 8.38 0.30 -15.35
C ASN A 152 9.02 1.70 -15.56
N ALA A 153 8.94 2.26 -16.77
CA ALA A 153 9.53 3.56 -17.09
C ALA A 153 8.97 4.71 -16.23
N GLN A 154 7.67 4.64 -15.90
CA GLN A 154 7.01 5.66 -15.08
C GLN A 154 7.47 5.59 -13.62
N ASP A 155 7.64 4.39 -13.09
CA ASP A 155 8.17 4.17 -11.73
C ASP A 155 9.60 4.70 -11.61
N ARG A 156 10.46 4.40 -12.58
CA ARG A 156 11.84 4.89 -12.62
C ARG A 156 11.88 6.42 -12.66
N LYS A 157 11.01 7.06 -13.46
CA LYS A 157 10.90 8.52 -13.51
C LYS A 157 10.47 9.10 -12.15
N ARG A 158 9.49 8.48 -11.49
CA ARG A 158 9.04 8.89 -10.13
C ARG A 158 10.16 8.72 -9.10
N PHE A 159 10.85 7.59 -9.15
CA PHE A 159 11.99 7.31 -8.28
C PHE A 159 13.08 8.39 -8.43
N GLU A 160 13.49 8.72 -9.66
CA GLU A 160 14.51 9.74 -9.90
C GLU A 160 14.07 11.13 -9.44
N ALA A 161 12.80 11.48 -9.63
CA ALA A 161 12.25 12.75 -9.13
C ALA A 161 12.26 12.81 -7.60
N ALA A 162 11.91 11.72 -6.92
CA ALA A 162 11.95 11.64 -5.46
C ALA A 162 13.39 11.67 -4.93
N ARG A 163 14.33 11.00 -5.61
CA ARG A 163 15.76 11.03 -5.29
C ARG A 163 16.34 12.44 -5.39
N LYS A 164 16.01 13.18 -6.45
CA LYS A 164 16.44 14.58 -6.62
C LYS A 164 15.91 15.50 -5.53
N LYS A 165 14.74 15.22 -4.99
CA LYS A 165 14.13 15.95 -3.87
C LYS A 165 14.66 15.54 -2.49
N GLY A 166 15.59 14.59 -2.41
CA GLY A 166 16.11 14.08 -1.15
C GLY A 166 15.15 13.22 -0.33
N LEU A 167 14.05 12.73 -0.94
CA LEU A 167 13.03 11.91 -0.28
C LEU A 167 13.43 10.43 -0.17
N ILE A 168 14.53 10.03 -0.81
CA ILE A 168 15.01 8.65 -0.87
C ILE A 168 16.40 8.58 -0.22
N PRO A 169 16.63 7.65 0.72
CA PRO A 169 17.95 7.44 1.32
C PRO A 169 19.03 7.17 0.28
N ARG A 170 20.27 7.61 0.54
CA ARG A 170 21.41 7.30 -0.33
C ARG A 170 21.59 5.77 -0.44
N GLY A 171 21.83 5.30 -1.67
CA GLY A 171 22.02 3.89 -1.95
C GLY A 171 20.75 3.05 -2.10
N ALA A 172 19.57 3.59 -1.82
CA ALA A 172 18.32 2.87 -2.06
C ALA A 172 17.99 2.84 -3.57
N GLY A 173 17.52 1.68 -4.06
CA GLY A 173 16.99 1.51 -5.41
C GLY A 173 15.46 1.60 -5.46
N PRO A 174 14.86 1.54 -6.65
CA PRO A 174 13.40 1.59 -6.81
C PRO A 174 12.68 0.34 -6.29
N GLY A 175 13.38 -0.77 -6.15
CA GLY A 175 12.83 -2.07 -5.84
C GLY A 175 12.52 -2.91 -7.08
N SER A 176 12.00 -4.12 -6.85
CA SER A 176 11.67 -5.09 -7.90
C SER A 176 10.75 -6.17 -7.35
N LEU A 177 10.37 -7.15 -8.19
CA LEU A 177 9.64 -8.35 -7.79
C LEU A 177 8.29 -8.05 -7.12
N ILE A 178 7.52 -7.13 -7.70
CA ILE A 178 6.12 -6.93 -7.32
C ILE A 178 5.28 -7.96 -8.06
N GLU A 179 4.51 -8.72 -7.30
CA GLU A 179 3.70 -9.84 -7.78
C GLU A 179 2.26 -9.72 -7.30
N ILE A 180 1.32 -10.27 -8.08
CA ILE A 180 0.02 -10.70 -7.56
C ILE A 180 0.19 -12.18 -7.26
N HIS A 181 0.00 -12.62 -6.00
CA HIS A 181 0.35 -13.97 -5.59
C HIS A 181 -0.66 -14.60 -4.63
N GLY A 182 -0.58 -15.91 -4.44
CA GLY A 182 -1.33 -16.67 -3.46
C GLY A 182 -0.90 -16.40 -2.01
N GLU A 183 -1.37 -17.22 -1.08
CA GLU A 183 -1.08 -17.19 0.36
C GLU A 183 -1.61 -15.95 1.10
N GLY A 184 -2.53 -15.18 0.48
CA GLY A 184 -3.30 -14.12 1.08
C GLY A 184 -4.56 -14.61 1.79
N GLY A 185 -5.51 -13.70 2.01
CA GLY A 185 -6.73 -13.95 2.76
C GLY A 185 -6.53 -13.79 4.26
N ARG A 186 -5.56 -12.97 4.67
CA ARG A 186 -5.24 -12.68 6.07
C ARG A 186 -6.04 -11.49 6.62
N ASP A 187 -6.78 -10.83 5.74
CA ASP A 187 -7.57 -9.62 6.03
C ASP A 187 -6.75 -8.48 6.67
N GLN A 188 -5.46 -8.42 6.33
CA GLN A 188 -4.52 -7.41 6.79
C GLN A 188 -3.43 -7.16 5.76
N ASP A 189 -2.82 -5.95 5.79
CA ASP A 189 -1.66 -5.64 4.96
C ASP A 189 -0.40 -6.26 5.60
N TRP A 190 0.30 -7.11 4.86
CA TRP A 190 1.44 -7.86 5.36
C TRP A 190 2.58 -8.02 4.36
N THR A 191 2.33 -7.73 3.08
CA THR A 191 3.32 -7.95 2.03
C THR A 191 4.38 -6.83 2.00
N LYS A 192 5.43 -7.03 1.23
CA LYS A 192 6.44 -5.99 0.96
C LYS A 192 6.12 -5.17 -0.29
N GLY A 193 4.83 -5.02 -0.61
CA GLY A 193 4.33 -4.27 -1.76
C GLY A 193 3.60 -5.10 -2.79
N CYS A 194 3.55 -6.42 -2.66
CA CYS A 194 2.76 -7.31 -3.51
C CYS A 194 1.25 -7.21 -3.20
N VAL A 195 0.44 -7.78 -4.09
CA VAL A 195 -0.99 -7.99 -3.91
C VAL A 195 -1.22 -9.47 -3.65
N ALA A 196 -1.79 -9.85 -2.51
CA ALA A 196 -2.00 -11.25 -2.17
C ALA A 196 -3.48 -11.62 -2.19
N LEU A 197 -3.76 -12.77 -2.77
CA LEU A 197 -5.04 -13.46 -2.86
C LEU A 197 -4.95 -14.80 -2.13
N THR A 198 -6.08 -15.42 -1.83
CA THR A 198 -6.07 -16.82 -1.41
C THR A 198 -5.57 -17.72 -2.56
N ASN A 199 -5.05 -18.92 -2.23
CA ASN A 199 -4.59 -19.88 -3.24
C ASN A 199 -5.71 -20.27 -4.23
N ARG A 200 -6.94 -20.41 -3.73
CA ARG A 200 -8.11 -20.70 -4.56
C ARG A 200 -8.39 -19.55 -5.55
N GLU A 201 -8.33 -18.32 -5.08
CA GLU A 201 -8.66 -17.16 -5.91
C GLU A 201 -7.62 -16.92 -7.00
N ILE A 202 -6.32 -17.13 -6.72
CA ILE A 202 -5.30 -16.98 -7.74
C ILE A 202 -5.35 -18.11 -8.77
N ASP A 203 -5.81 -19.31 -8.41
CA ASP A 203 -6.05 -20.39 -9.37
C ASP A 203 -7.21 -20.07 -10.33
N GLU A 204 -8.24 -19.34 -9.87
CA GLU A 204 -9.34 -18.89 -10.72
C GLU A 204 -8.91 -17.87 -11.77
N LEU A 205 -7.74 -17.23 -11.58
CA LEU A 205 -7.18 -16.20 -12.46
C LEU A 205 -6.15 -16.75 -13.45
N ALA A 206 -5.58 -17.92 -13.18
CA ALA A 206 -4.57 -18.59 -13.99
C ALA A 206 -5.22 -19.42 -15.11
#